data_3bfe74d3145aec54c97fd50ba4315869
#
_entry.id   3bfe74d3145aec54c97fd50ba4315869
#
_cell.length_a   1.000
_cell.length_b   1.000
_cell.length_c   1.000
_cell.angle_alpha   90.00
_cell.angle_beta   90.00
_cell.angle_gamma   90.00
#
_symmetry.space_group_name_H-M   'P 1'
#
loop_
_entity.id
_entity.type
_entity.pdbx_description
1 polymer ?
#
loop_
_entity_poly.entity_id
_entity_poly.type
_entity_poly.pdbx_seq_one_letter_code
_entity_poly.pdbx_strand_id
1 'polypeptide(L)'
;MECYITYSVKGFYAFNNENELISEKLFQEDEIVARLIDIDDKKIVAEEMEIIEEVSKDYDKIIIESNKRLSDYSNEKITIQTPNQAGEYLRNNFEKFNLNNEEISEIYQRLAIYKIKKESASEDKHLIQAINSIDEIDESISKLIERIREWYALYFPEMDVIKNNETYIKLISQNKSKEKIMEAKPDAFPINVMDLEDDINPQDLEIMNKYANSIFELQKTRKEIEDYIDIKMDTIAPNLKLIVGSSLGAKLISHAGGLKRLATYPSSTVQIMGAEKALFRHLKSGDRPPKYGLIYQHPQVRGAKWWNRGKIARMLAGKISLAVRRDVFTKTFDENSFEDFIQKAEEIEKNNPFPTKTTKKRKEEKGKSKNKKRKGKKRKKRR
;
A
#
# COMPACT_ATOMS: atom_id res chain seq x y z
N MET A 1 42.63 -28.46 -16.30
CA MET A 1 41.94 -27.80 -17.44
C MET A 1 40.79 -26.97 -16.89
N GLU A 2 40.51 -25.80 -17.52
CA GLU A 2 39.39 -24.90 -17.09
C GLU A 2 38.20 -25.12 -18.01
N CYS A 3 36.98 -25.08 -17.44
CA CYS A 3 35.72 -25.15 -18.14
C CYS A 3 34.84 -23.97 -17.72
N TYR A 4 34.08 -23.39 -18.65
CA TYR A 4 33.20 -22.27 -18.44
C TYR A 4 31.76 -22.69 -18.69
N ILE A 5 30.89 -22.50 -17.71
CA ILE A 5 29.47 -22.76 -17.82
C ILE A 5 28.71 -21.43 -17.87
N THR A 6 27.78 -21.33 -18.81
CA THR A 6 26.85 -20.24 -18.96
C THR A 6 25.45 -20.73 -19.30
N TYR A 7 24.45 -19.88 -19.27
CA TYR A 7 23.09 -20.25 -19.66
C TYR A 7 22.46 -19.22 -20.63
N SER A 8 21.55 -19.73 -21.44
CA SER A 8 20.66 -18.95 -22.29
C SER A 8 19.20 -19.19 -21.88
N VAL A 9 18.27 -18.60 -22.62
CA VAL A 9 16.83 -18.87 -22.48
C VAL A 9 16.44 -20.33 -22.76
N LYS A 10 17.29 -21.10 -23.50
CA LYS A 10 17.00 -22.47 -23.90
C LYS A 10 17.70 -23.53 -23.01
N GLY A 11 18.69 -23.16 -22.18
CA GLY A 11 19.41 -24.13 -21.37
C GLY A 11 20.81 -23.69 -20.96
N PHE A 12 21.59 -24.63 -20.49
CA PHE A 12 22.98 -24.46 -20.04
C PHE A 12 23.97 -24.99 -21.05
N TYR A 13 25.11 -24.31 -21.16
CA TYR A 13 26.18 -24.62 -22.09
C TYR A 13 27.53 -24.60 -21.37
N ALA A 14 28.37 -25.60 -21.64
CA ALA A 14 29.72 -25.68 -21.14
C ALA A 14 30.73 -25.56 -22.27
N PHE A 15 31.74 -24.72 -22.09
CA PHE A 15 32.78 -24.44 -23.09
C PHE A 15 34.18 -24.64 -22.51
N ASN A 16 35.14 -25.00 -23.36
CA ASN A 16 36.56 -25.04 -23.00
C ASN A 16 37.20 -23.64 -23.16
N ASN A 17 38.50 -23.51 -22.86
CA ASN A 17 39.25 -22.25 -23.02
C ASN A 17 39.29 -21.74 -24.46
N GLU A 18 39.06 -22.57 -25.46
CA GLU A 18 39.06 -22.23 -26.89
C GLU A 18 37.67 -21.90 -27.42
N ASN A 19 36.69 -21.82 -26.52
CA ASN A 19 35.26 -21.59 -26.82
C ASN A 19 34.61 -22.72 -27.67
N GLU A 20 35.12 -23.95 -27.57
CA GLU A 20 34.45 -25.12 -28.15
C GLU A 20 33.42 -25.63 -27.15
N LEU A 21 32.25 -26.01 -27.69
CA LEU A 21 31.14 -26.57 -26.89
C LEU A 21 31.51 -28.00 -26.39
N ILE A 22 31.50 -28.19 -25.09
CA ILE A 22 31.82 -29.49 -24.44
C ILE A 22 30.52 -30.24 -24.19
N SER A 23 29.55 -29.59 -23.63
CA SER A 23 28.25 -30.16 -23.24
C SER A 23 27.16 -29.10 -23.30
N GLU A 24 25.93 -29.54 -23.57
CA GLU A 24 24.74 -28.70 -23.45
C GLU A 24 23.60 -29.45 -22.78
N LYS A 25 22.82 -28.76 -21.97
CA LYS A 25 21.59 -29.27 -21.35
C LYS A 25 20.47 -28.29 -21.65
N LEU A 26 19.63 -28.68 -22.62
CA LEU A 26 18.51 -27.82 -23.06
C LEU A 26 17.28 -28.09 -22.21
N PHE A 27 16.52 -27.05 -21.95
CA PHE A 27 15.20 -27.14 -21.31
C PHE A 27 14.19 -27.77 -22.29
N GLN A 28 13.21 -28.48 -21.76
CA GLN A 28 12.06 -28.90 -22.56
C GLN A 28 11.23 -27.68 -22.94
N GLU A 29 10.68 -27.63 -24.16
CA GLU A 29 10.00 -26.44 -24.72
C GLU A 29 8.85 -25.92 -23.84
N ASP A 30 8.09 -26.82 -23.22
CA ASP A 30 6.99 -26.52 -22.31
C ASP A 30 7.45 -26.05 -20.93
N GLU A 31 8.68 -26.40 -20.51
CA GLU A 31 9.26 -26.06 -19.21
C GLU A 31 10.16 -24.81 -19.22
N ILE A 32 10.53 -24.26 -20.37
CA ILE A 32 11.47 -23.13 -20.50
C ILE A 32 11.11 -21.98 -19.55
N VAL A 33 9.85 -21.54 -19.56
CA VAL A 33 9.40 -20.42 -18.71
C VAL A 33 9.49 -20.78 -17.23
N ALA A 34 9.16 -22.03 -16.85
CA ALA A 34 9.24 -22.47 -15.46
C ALA A 34 10.70 -22.52 -14.97
N ARG A 35 11.63 -23.03 -15.79
CA ARG A 35 13.07 -23.05 -15.47
C ARG A 35 13.65 -21.65 -15.32
N LEU A 36 13.31 -20.73 -16.22
CA LEU A 36 13.75 -19.34 -16.11
C LEU A 36 13.22 -18.64 -14.85
N ILE A 37 12.00 -18.99 -14.41
CA ILE A 37 11.45 -18.49 -13.15
C ILE A 37 12.21 -19.04 -11.95
N ASP A 38 12.50 -20.34 -11.95
CA ASP A 38 13.27 -20.96 -10.86
C ASP A 38 14.67 -20.34 -10.76
N ILE A 39 15.32 -20.06 -11.89
CA ILE A 39 16.61 -19.35 -11.94
C ILE A 39 16.49 -17.93 -11.37
N ASP A 40 15.45 -17.17 -11.72
CA ASP A 40 15.20 -15.84 -11.17
C ASP A 40 14.86 -15.87 -9.68
N ASP A 41 14.10 -16.87 -9.23
CA ASP A 41 13.80 -17.14 -7.82
C ASP A 41 15.03 -17.69 -7.04
N LYS A 42 16.21 -17.72 -7.68
CA LYS A 42 17.50 -18.19 -7.14
C LYS A 42 17.54 -19.67 -6.79
N LYS A 43 16.72 -20.48 -7.40
CA LYS A 43 16.77 -21.93 -7.26
C LYS A 43 17.77 -22.53 -8.27
N ILE A 44 18.27 -23.69 -7.93
CA ILE A 44 19.10 -24.49 -8.81
C ILE A 44 18.16 -25.44 -9.57
N VAL A 45 18.35 -25.54 -10.88
CA VAL A 45 17.55 -26.40 -11.74
C VAL A 45 18.30 -27.70 -12.05
N ALA A 46 17.57 -28.75 -12.43
CA ALA A 46 18.12 -30.09 -12.65
C ALA A 46 19.20 -30.08 -13.74
N GLU A 47 18.94 -29.41 -14.83
CA GLU A 47 19.82 -29.33 -16.00
C GLU A 47 21.16 -28.63 -15.64
N GLU A 48 21.14 -27.69 -14.69
CA GLU A 48 22.35 -27.05 -14.19
C GLU A 48 23.18 -27.99 -13.34
N MET A 49 22.56 -28.80 -12.52
CA MET A 49 23.28 -29.81 -11.73
C MET A 49 23.86 -30.89 -12.63
N GLU A 50 23.09 -31.36 -13.62
CA GLU A 50 23.56 -32.37 -14.56
C GLU A 50 24.81 -31.95 -15.34
N ILE A 51 24.83 -30.70 -15.85
CA ILE A 51 25.98 -30.21 -16.60
C ILE A 51 27.20 -29.99 -15.69
N ILE A 52 26.99 -29.54 -14.45
CA ILE A 52 28.08 -29.41 -13.47
C ILE A 52 28.66 -30.77 -13.11
N GLU A 53 27.84 -31.76 -12.86
CA GLU A 53 28.27 -33.15 -12.55
C GLU A 53 29.03 -33.82 -13.71
N GLU A 54 28.54 -33.61 -14.94
CA GLU A 54 29.17 -34.14 -16.15
C GLU A 54 30.57 -33.56 -16.33
N VAL A 55 30.68 -32.22 -16.29
CA VAL A 55 31.95 -31.51 -16.51
C VAL A 55 32.94 -31.70 -15.35
N SER A 56 32.46 -31.91 -14.12
CA SER A 56 33.30 -32.13 -12.94
C SER A 56 34.18 -33.38 -13.01
N LYS A 57 33.88 -34.34 -13.93
CA LYS A 57 34.65 -35.54 -14.12
C LYS A 57 35.95 -35.30 -14.86
N ASP A 58 35.92 -34.36 -15.82
CA ASP A 58 37.02 -34.19 -16.79
C ASP A 58 37.82 -32.90 -16.56
N TYR A 59 37.29 -31.95 -15.76
CA TYR A 59 37.89 -30.62 -15.54
C TYR A 59 38.18 -30.36 -14.07
N ASP A 60 39.34 -29.75 -13.81
CA ASP A 60 39.83 -29.43 -12.47
C ASP A 60 39.27 -28.13 -11.93
N LYS A 61 38.89 -27.19 -12.82
CA LYS A 61 38.34 -25.89 -12.47
C LYS A 61 37.16 -25.53 -13.36
N ILE A 62 36.05 -25.24 -12.73
CA ILE A 62 34.79 -24.88 -13.38
C ILE A 62 34.42 -23.45 -13.01
N ILE A 63 34.21 -22.60 -14.03
CA ILE A 63 33.85 -21.21 -13.88
C ILE A 63 32.43 -21.03 -14.36
N ILE A 64 31.49 -20.77 -13.43
CA ILE A 64 30.05 -20.65 -13.73
C ILE A 64 29.64 -19.19 -13.77
N GLU A 65 28.92 -18.81 -14.82
CA GLU A 65 28.28 -17.49 -14.90
C GLU A 65 26.98 -17.49 -14.10
N SER A 66 27.01 -16.84 -12.94
CA SER A 66 25.83 -16.77 -12.08
C SER A 66 25.82 -15.50 -11.25
N ASN A 67 24.64 -14.91 -11.04
CA ASN A 67 24.44 -13.72 -10.21
C ASN A 67 24.42 -14.07 -8.70
N LYS A 68 25.52 -14.56 -8.14
CA LYS A 68 25.66 -14.95 -6.72
C LYS A 68 24.66 -16.03 -6.26
N ARG A 69 23.87 -16.60 -7.16
CA ARG A 69 22.85 -17.63 -6.86
C ARG A 69 23.49 -18.92 -6.34
N LEU A 70 24.64 -19.26 -6.88
CA LEU A 70 25.42 -20.46 -6.56
C LEU A 70 26.56 -20.19 -5.55
N SER A 71 26.51 -19.10 -4.78
CA SER A 71 27.59 -18.76 -3.82
C SER A 71 27.85 -19.90 -2.82
N ASP A 72 26.80 -20.62 -2.43
CA ASP A 72 26.90 -21.73 -1.47
C ASP A 72 27.52 -23.01 -2.09
N TYR A 73 27.63 -23.08 -3.43
CA TYR A 73 28.24 -24.17 -4.19
C TYR A 73 29.68 -23.85 -4.61
N SER A 74 30.18 -22.67 -4.37
CA SER A 74 31.56 -22.35 -4.67
C SER A 74 32.49 -23.16 -3.74
N ASN A 75 33.40 -23.90 -4.33
CA ASN A 75 34.41 -24.69 -3.65
C ASN A 75 35.75 -24.57 -4.39
N GLU A 76 36.77 -25.32 -4.02
CA GLU A 76 38.07 -25.24 -4.66
C GLU A 76 38.04 -25.51 -6.18
N LYS A 77 37.06 -26.30 -6.67
CA LYS A 77 36.86 -26.61 -8.09
C LYS A 77 35.92 -25.65 -8.80
N ILE A 78 34.90 -25.09 -8.10
CA ILE A 78 33.85 -24.26 -8.69
C ILE A 78 34.01 -22.82 -8.29
N THR A 79 34.19 -21.94 -9.27
CA THR A 79 34.31 -20.50 -9.11
C THR A 79 33.18 -19.77 -9.83
N ILE A 80 32.60 -18.75 -9.22
CA ILE A 80 31.52 -17.95 -9.82
C ILE A 80 32.11 -16.65 -10.35
N GLN A 81 31.89 -16.40 -11.64
CA GLN A 81 32.35 -15.17 -12.31
C GLN A 81 31.28 -14.67 -13.27
N THR A 82 30.90 -13.40 -13.16
CA THR A 82 29.89 -12.76 -14.01
C THR A 82 30.38 -11.38 -14.46
N PRO A 83 30.48 -11.12 -15.77
CA PRO A 83 30.40 -12.09 -16.89
C PRO A 83 31.58 -13.05 -16.92
N ASN A 84 31.40 -14.20 -17.59
CA ASN A 84 32.51 -15.10 -17.92
C ASN A 84 32.74 -15.19 -19.44
N GLN A 85 33.85 -15.80 -19.85
CA GLN A 85 34.26 -15.93 -21.26
C GLN A 85 33.19 -16.65 -22.09
N ALA A 86 32.63 -17.74 -21.60
CA ALA A 86 31.60 -18.53 -22.28
C ALA A 86 30.31 -17.72 -22.49
N GLY A 87 29.87 -16.97 -21.49
CA GLY A 87 28.70 -16.11 -21.62
C GLY A 87 28.87 -15.00 -22.63
N GLU A 88 30.05 -14.39 -22.71
CA GLU A 88 30.35 -13.41 -23.74
C GLU A 88 30.36 -14.04 -25.14
N TYR A 89 30.98 -15.22 -25.27
CA TYR A 89 31.02 -15.93 -26.52
C TYR A 89 29.62 -16.37 -26.99
N LEU A 90 28.80 -16.91 -26.12
CA LEU A 90 27.44 -17.32 -26.41
C LEU A 90 26.59 -16.14 -26.88
N ARG A 91 26.65 -15.00 -26.16
CA ARG A 91 25.90 -13.79 -26.50
C ARG A 91 26.30 -13.19 -27.85
N ASN A 92 27.55 -13.35 -28.25
CA ASN A 92 28.05 -12.84 -29.54
C ASN A 92 27.80 -13.80 -30.72
N ASN A 93 27.40 -15.07 -30.44
CA ASN A 93 27.24 -16.11 -31.46
C ASN A 93 25.92 -16.86 -31.34
N PHE A 94 24.81 -16.19 -31.01
CA PHE A 94 23.51 -16.83 -30.80
C PHE A 94 23.07 -17.76 -31.94
N GLU A 95 23.32 -17.33 -33.19
CA GLU A 95 22.95 -18.12 -34.37
C GLU A 95 23.57 -19.51 -34.43
N LYS A 96 24.81 -19.67 -33.92
CA LYS A 96 25.51 -20.96 -33.87
C LYS A 96 24.86 -21.97 -32.91
N PHE A 97 24.11 -21.48 -31.95
CA PHE A 97 23.46 -22.28 -30.91
C PHE A 97 21.94 -22.38 -31.11
N ASN A 98 21.48 -22.19 -32.36
CA ASN A 98 20.04 -22.18 -32.71
C ASN A 98 19.19 -21.25 -31.85
N LEU A 99 19.78 -20.12 -31.42
CA LEU A 99 19.10 -19.09 -30.66
C LEU A 99 18.66 -17.99 -31.61
N ASN A 100 17.38 -18.05 -32.06
CA ASN A 100 16.79 -17.05 -32.91
C ASN A 100 16.27 -15.88 -32.07
N ASN A 101 16.51 -14.63 -32.52
CA ASN A 101 16.05 -13.43 -31.83
C ASN A 101 14.52 -13.37 -31.69
N GLU A 102 13.75 -13.90 -32.62
CA GLU A 102 12.29 -13.97 -32.56
C GLU A 102 11.83 -14.92 -31.45
N GLU A 103 12.40 -16.12 -31.38
CA GLU A 103 12.11 -17.10 -30.32
C GLU A 103 12.51 -16.58 -28.93
N ILE A 104 13.68 -15.96 -28.83
CA ILE A 104 14.14 -15.33 -27.57
C ILE A 104 13.14 -14.26 -27.12
N SER A 105 12.68 -13.42 -28.05
CA SER A 105 11.69 -12.38 -27.77
C SER A 105 10.36 -12.97 -27.29
N GLU A 106 9.89 -14.05 -27.94
CA GLU A 106 8.67 -14.75 -27.55
C GLU A 106 8.77 -15.36 -26.15
N ILE A 107 9.90 -16.01 -25.83
CA ILE A 107 10.14 -16.58 -24.50
C ILE A 107 10.13 -15.49 -23.44
N TYR A 108 10.78 -14.35 -23.67
CA TYR A 108 10.76 -13.22 -22.72
C TYR A 108 9.38 -12.57 -22.59
N GLN A 109 8.60 -12.51 -23.66
CA GLN A 109 7.21 -12.04 -23.58
C GLN A 109 6.36 -13.00 -22.71
N ARG A 110 6.46 -14.30 -22.93
CA ARG A 110 5.77 -15.32 -22.09
C ARG A 110 6.20 -15.22 -20.63
N LEU A 111 7.48 -15.05 -20.36
CA LEU A 111 8.02 -14.87 -19.02
C LEU A 111 7.49 -13.58 -18.37
N ALA A 112 7.46 -12.47 -19.10
CA ALA A 112 6.92 -11.21 -18.66
C ALA A 112 5.43 -11.31 -18.31
N ILE A 113 4.63 -11.92 -19.19
CA ILE A 113 3.20 -12.17 -18.96
C ILE A 113 2.98 -13.01 -17.72
N TYR A 114 3.78 -14.08 -17.53
CA TYR A 114 3.69 -14.90 -16.32
C TYR A 114 4.00 -14.11 -15.06
N LYS A 115 5.08 -13.32 -15.05
CA LYS A 115 5.47 -12.48 -13.92
C LYS A 115 4.39 -11.44 -13.59
N ILE A 116 3.81 -10.80 -14.61
CA ILE A 116 2.69 -9.86 -14.44
C ILE A 116 1.48 -10.58 -13.83
N LYS A 117 1.11 -11.75 -14.34
CA LYS A 117 -0.01 -12.53 -13.78
C LYS A 117 0.24 -12.94 -12.32
N LYS A 118 1.44 -13.41 -12.00
CA LYS A 118 1.84 -13.80 -10.63
C LYS A 118 1.77 -12.60 -9.66
N GLU A 119 2.27 -11.44 -10.08
CA GLU A 119 2.19 -10.20 -9.28
C GLU A 119 0.76 -9.67 -9.18
N SER A 120 -0.01 -9.73 -10.26
CA SER A 120 -1.41 -9.25 -10.25
C SER A 120 -2.33 -10.11 -9.38
N ALA A 121 -2.03 -11.40 -9.24
CA ALA A 121 -2.76 -12.32 -8.37
C ALA A 121 -2.45 -12.14 -6.88
N SER A 122 -1.53 -11.26 -6.53
CA SER A 122 -1.16 -11.00 -5.14
C SER A 122 -2.32 -10.34 -4.39
N GLU A 123 -2.72 -10.95 -3.28
CA GLU A 123 -3.87 -10.54 -2.45
C GLU A 123 -3.79 -9.09 -1.97
N ASP A 124 -2.58 -8.57 -1.73
CA ASP A 124 -2.37 -7.20 -1.29
C ASP A 124 -2.64 -6.17 -2.38
N LYS A 125 -2.55 -6.53 -3.67
CA LYS A 125 -2.90 -5.63 -4.78
C LYS A 125 -4.39 -5.32 -4.81
N HIS A 126 -5.24 -6.34 -4.62
CA HIS A 126 -6.69 -6.14 -4.52
C HIS A 126 -7.05 -5.29 -3.28
N LEU A 127 -6.39 -5.53 -2.14
CA LEU A 127 -6.56 -4.72 -0.94
C LEU A 127 -6.19 -3.25 -1.17
N ILE A 128 -5.09 -2.99 -1.89
CA ILE A 128 -4.65 -1.63 -2.24
C ILE A 128 -5.70 -0.93 -3.11
N GLN A 129 -6.24 -1.60 -4.13
CA GLN A 129 -7.28 -1.00 -4.96
C GLN A 129 -8.55 -0.73 -4.15
N ALA A 130 -8.97 -1.66 -3.30
CA ALA A 130 -10.14 -1.50 -2.46
C ALA A 130 -10.03 -0.29 -1.51
N ILE A 131 -8.89 -0.12 -0.81
CA ILE A 131 -8.74 1.02 0.12
C ILE A 131 -8.63 2.35 -0.61
N ASN A 132 -8.00 2.39 -1.79
CA ASN A 132 -7.92 3.60 -2.59
C ASN A 132 -9.30 4.01 -3.14
N SER A 133 -10.12 3.02 -3.55
CA SER A 133 -11.49 3.30 -4.02
C SER A 133 -12.38 3.89 -2.93
N ILE A 134 -12.17 3.57 -1.65
CA ILE A 134 -12.92 4.20 -0.54
C ILE A 134 -12.65 5.72 -0.51
N ASP A 135 -11.40 6.13 -0.59
CA ASP A 135 -11.06 7.56 -0.54
C ASP A 135 -11.65 8.32 -1.75
N GLU A 136 -11.69 7.71 -2.95
CA GLU A 136 -12.31 8.27 -4.16
C GLU A 136 -13.84 8.32 -4.06
N ILE A 137 -14.46 7.27 -3.52
CA ILE A 137 -15.91 7.22 -3.27
C ILE A 137 -16.30 8.27 -2.24
N ASP A 138 -15.57 8.42 -1.14
CA ASP A 138 -15.83 9.42 -0.09
C ASP A 138 -15.77 10.85 -0.65
N GLU A 139 -14.79 11.17 -1.49
CA GLU A 139 -14.71 12.47 -2.17
C GLU A 139 -15.88 12.69 -3.12
N SER A 140 -16.26 11.66 -3.89
CA SER A 140 -17.37 11.70 -4.84
C SER A 140 -18.71 11.89 -4.11
N ILE A 141 -18.97 11.08 -3.10
CA ILE A 141 -20.19 11.18 -2.27
C ILE A 141 -20.30 12.58 -1.67
N SER A 142 -19.22 13.14 -1.14
CA SER A 142 -19.23 14.46 -0.53
C SER A 142 -19.70 15.53 -1.52
N LYS A 143 -19.15 15.52 -2.74
CA LYS A 143 -19.53 16.46 -3.81
C LYS A 143 -20.97 16.27 -4.28
N LEU A 144 -21.41 15.01 -4.42
CA LEU A 144 -22.76 14.69 -4.84
C LEU A 144 -23.81 15.08 -3.79
N ILE A 145 -23.47 14.91 -2.51
CA ILE A 145 -24.34 15.33 -1.40
C ILE A 145 -24.49 16.85 -1.32
N GLU A 146 -23.40 17.60 -1.49
CA GLU A 146 -23.48 19.07 -1.57
C GLU A 146 -24.46 19.48 -2.68
N ARG A 147 -24.37 18.85 -3.86
CA ARG A 147 -25.26 19.16 -4.99
C ARG A 147 -26.71 18.80 -4.71
N ILE A 148 -27.00 17.62 -4.17
CA ILE A 148 -28.40 17.22 -3.91
C ILE A 148 -29.02 18.07 -2.79
N ARG A 149 -28.23 18.48 -1.78
CA ARG A 149 -28.75 19.39 -0.74
C ARG A 149 -29.18 20.73 -1.32
N GLU A 150 -28.40 21.34 -2.20
CA GLU A 150 -28.75 22.58 -2.89
C GLU A 150 -29.99 22.38 -3.76
N TRP A 151 -30.06 21.26 -4.50
CA TRP A 151 -31.16 21.02 -5.44
C TRP A 151 -32.46 20.63 -4.72
N TYR A 152 -32.40 19.73 -3.74
CA TYR A 152 -33.57 19.31 -2.98
C TYR A 152 -34.15 20.41 -2.08
N ALA A 153 -33.32 21.37 -1.67
CA ALA A 153 -33.77 22.55 -0.92
C ALA A 153 -34.71 23.47 -1.73
N LEU A 154 -34.72 23.39 -3.06
CA LEU A 154 -35.70 24.07 -3.91
C LEU A 154 -37.12 23.48 -3.74
N TYR A 155 -37.24 22.24 -3.36
CA TYR A 155 -38.48 21.53 -3.12
C TYR A 155 -38.85 21.46 -1.64
N PHE A 156 -37.88 21.08 -0.82
CA PHE A 156 -38.07 20.87 0.62
C PHE A 156 -36.91 21.45 1.44
N PRO A 157 -36.90 22.80 1.63
CA PRO A 157 -35.79 23.48 2.31
C PRO A 157 -35.64 23.05 3.79
N GLU A 158 -36.72 22.63 4.45
CA GLU A 158 -36.72 22.20 5.84
C GLU A 158 -35.87 20.92 6.06
N MET A 159 -35.59 20.14 5.00
CA MET A 159 -34.68 19.01 5.06
C MET A 159 -33.25 19.39 5.56
N ASP A 160 -32.88 20.68 5.53
CA ASP A 160 -31.57 21.11 6.07
C ASP A 160 -31.42 20.95 7.60
N VAL A 161 -32.53 20.70 8.32
CA VAL A 161 -32.51 20.28 9.73
C VAL A 161 -31.75 18.96 9.90
N ILE A 162 -31.77 18.08 8.90
CA ILE A 162 -31.07 16.80 8.91
C ILE A 162 -29.58 17.05 8.55
N LYS A 163 -28.74 17.21 9.58
CA LYS A 163 -27.32 17.48 9.38
C LYS A 163 -26.49 16.24 9.00
N ASN A 164 -26.97 15.03 9.35
CA ASN A 164 -26.30 13.80 8.99
C ASN A 164 -26.57 13.46 7.52
N ASN A 165 -25.53 13.39 6.73
CA ASN A 165 -25.57 13.16 5.29
C ASN A 165 -26.14 11.79 4.90
N GLU A 166 -25.80 10.74 5.63
CA GLU A 166 -26.31 9.39 5.37
C GLU A 166 -27.84 9.32 5.59
N THR A 167 -28.29 9.90 6.72
CA THR A 167 -29.72 9.99 7.04
C THR A 167 -30.46 10.83 6.02
N TYR A 168 -29.88 11.95 5.58
CA TYR A 168 -30.45 12.82 4.58
C TYR A 168 -30.72 12.08 3.25
N ILE A 169 -29.71 11.42 2.73
CA ILE A 169 -29.80 10.65 1.48
C ILE A 169 -30.77 9.47 1.63
N LYS A 170 -30.69 8.74 2.75
CA LYS A 170 -31.58 7.62 3.04
C LYS A 170 -33.05 8.03 3.04
N LEU A 171 -33.37 9.17 3.66
CA LEU A 171 -34.75 9.67 3.70
C LEU A 171 -35.28 9.96 2.30
N ILE A 172 -34.52 10.65 1.45
CA ILE A 172 -34.95 10.98 0.09
C ILE A 172 -35.10 9.69 -0.74
N SER A 173 -34.09 8.80 -0.69
CA SER A 173 -34.08 7.57 -1.51
C SER A 173 -35.23 6.62 -1.17
N GLN A 174 -35.61 6.54 0.12
CA GLN A 174 -36.64 5.59 0.58
C GLN A 174 -38.07 6.14 0.50
N ASN A 175 -38.27 7.46 0.72
CA ASN A 175 -39.60 8.02 0.89
C ASN A 175 -40.13 8.78 -0.33
N LYS A 176 -39.26 9.27 -1.18
CA LYS A 176 -39.56 9.90 -2.49
C LYS A 176 -40.45 11.15 -2.47
N SER A 177 -41.16 11.48 -1.41
CA SER A 177 -42.00 12.69 -1.30
C SER A 177 -41.88 13.31 0.09
N LYS A 178 -42.20 14.60 0.19
CA LYS A 178 -42.15 15.40 1.41
C LYS A 178 -42.98 14.79 2.54
N GLU A 179 -44.22 14.41 2.25
CA GLU A 179 -45.16 13.86 3.23
C GLU A 179 -44.57 12.59 3.85
N LYS A 180 -44.11 11.64 3.01
CA LYS A 180 -43.53 10.37 3.47
C LYS A 180 -42.23 10.58 4.26
N ILE A 181 -41.41 11.59 3.93
CA ILE A 181 -40.23 11.92 4.69
C ILE A 181 -40.60 12.44 6.08
N MET A 182 -41.64 13.30 6.15
CA MET A 182 -42.13 13.83 7.42
C MET A 182 -42.78 12.71 8.29
N GLU A 183 -43.55 11.81 7.71
CA GLU A 183 -44.04 10.62 8.39
C GLU A 183 -42.92 9.70 8.92
N ALA A 184 -41.87 9.51 8.16
CA ALA A 184 -40.74 8.66 8.54
C ALA A 184 -39.92 9.25 9.69
N LYS A 185 -39.95 10.57 9.90
CA LYS A 185 -39.15 11.27 10.93
C LYS A 185 -39.89 12.48 11.50
N PRO A 186 -41.07 12.27 12.15
CA PRO A 186 -41.91 13.36 12.62
C PRO A 186 -41.22 14.28 13.64
N ASP A 187 -40.35 13.74 14.50
CA ASP A 187 -39.60 14.51 15.52
C ASP A 187 -38.61 15.53 14.94
N ALA A 188 -38.28 15.40 13.67
CA ALA A 188 -37.31 16.32 13.03
C ALA A 188 -37.97 17.54 12.41
N PHE A 189 -39.27 17.49 12.11
CA PHE A 189 -39.98 18.54 11.38
C PHE A 189 -41.08 19.16 12.24
N PRO A 190 -41.13 20.50 12.42
CA PRO A 190 -42.22 21.16 13.13
C PRO A 190 -43.53 21.05 12.35
N ILE A 191 -44.64 20.91 13.08
CA ILE A 191 -46.01 20.58 12.56
C ILE A 191 -46.47 21.64 11.52
N ASN A 192 -45.96 22.88 11.55
CA ASN A 192 -46.41 24.00 10.70
C ASN A 192 -45.84 23.96 9.26
N VAL A 193 -45.07 22.95 8.87
CA VAL A 193 -44.47 22.86 7.53
C VAL A 193 -45.47 22.29 6.48
N MET A 194 -46.65 21.86 6.90
CA MET A 194 -47.58 21.10 6.05
C MET A 194 -48.42 21.99 5.08
N ASP A 195 -48.39 23.31 5.19
CA ASP A 195 -49.38 24.18 4.50
C ASP A 195 -48.88 24.81 3.18
N LEU A 196 -47.71 24.45 2.68
CA LEU A 196 -47.26 24.93 1.38
C LEU A 196 -47.61 23.91 0.29
N GLU A 197 -48.48 24.31 -0.64
CA GLU A 197 -48.75 23.52 -1.85
C GLU A 197 -47.48 23.18 -2.58
N ASP A 198 -47.27 21.90 -2.94
CA ASP A 198 -46.11 21.43 -3.65
C ASP A 198 -46.24 21.76 -5.14
N ASP A 199 -45.71 22.90 -5.56
CA ASP A 199 -45.68 23.35 -6.96
C ASP A 199 -44.48 22.76 -7.74
N ILE A 200 -43.93 21.56 -7.33
CA ILE A 200 -42.81 20.95 -8.06
C ILE A 200 -43.33 20.07 -9.22
N ASN A 201 -42.64 20.21 -10.35
CA ASN A 201 -42.89 19.33 -11.48
C ASN A 201 -42.51 17.88 -11.09
N PRO A 202 -43.43 16.89 -11.27
CA PRO A 202 -43.17 15.49 -10.97
C PRO A 202 -41.90 14.91 -11.63
N GLN A 203 -41.54 15.39 -12.81
CA GLN A 203 -40.31 14.97 -13.51
C GLN A 203 -39.07 15.44 -12.77
N ASP A 204 -39.07 16.67 -12.22
CA ASP A 204 -37.93 17.21 -11.48
C ASP A 204 -37.73 16.43 -10.18
N LEU A 205 -38.83 16.12 -9.48
CA LEU A 205 -38.78 15.31 -8.27
C LEU A 205 -38.27 13.88 -8.55
N GLU A 206 -38.72 13.29 -9.66
CA GLU A 206 -38.24 11.95 -10.07
C GLU A 206 -36.73 11.95 -10.32
N ILE A 207 -36.19 12.95 -11.00
CA ILE A 207 -34.75 13.06 -11.28
C ILE A 207 -33.97 13.29 -9.99
N MET A 208 -34.41 14.13 -9.07
CA MET A 208 -33.78 14.32 -7.77
C MET A 208 -33.75 13.02 -6.96
N ASN A 209 -34.86 12.27 -6.96
CA ASN A 209 -34.92 10.98 -6.28
C ASN A 209 -33.96 9.94 -6.92
N LYS A 210 -33.86 9.88 -8.24
CA LYS A 210 -32.90 9.02 -8.94
C LYS A 210 -31.46 9.39 -8.59
N TYR A 211 -31.18 10.70 -8.52
CA TYR A 211 -29.86 11.18 -8.11
C TYR A 211 -29.52 10.80 -6.67
N ALA A 212 -30.45 10.96 -5.73
CA ALA A 212 -30.31 10.52 -4.34
C ALA A 212 -30.10 9.01 -4.21
N ASN A 213 -30.86 8.21 -5.00
CA ASN A 213 -30.69 6.77 -5.04
C ASN A 213 -29.27 6.36 -5.50
N SER A 214 -28.71 7.06 -6.50
CA SER A 214 -27.33 6.79 -6.94
C SER A 214 -26.31 7.04 -5.83
N ILE A 215 -26.51 8.10 -5.03
CA ILE A 215 -25.65 8.37 -3.87
C ILE A 215 -25.83 7.28 -2.80
N PHE A 216 -27.07 6.85 -2.56
CA PHE A 216 -27.38 5.81 -1.58
C PHE A 216 -26.69 4.47 -1.93
N GLU A 217 -26.73 4.08 -3.20
CA GLU A 217 -26.04 2.88 -3.68
C GLU A 217 -24.50 3.02 -3.57
N LEU A 218 -23.95 4.21 -3.82
CA LEU A 218 -22.51 4.46 -3.58
C LEU A 218 -22.15 4.33 -2.09
N GLN A 219 -22.99 4.83 -1.18
CA GLN A 219 -22.77 4.67 0.27
C GLN A 219 -22.82 3.19 0.69
N LYS A 220 -23.73 2.41 0.11
CA LYS A 220 -23.83 0.98 0.33
C LYS A 220 -22.60 0.24 -0.19
N THR A 221 -22.19 0.51 -1.43
CA THR A 221 -20.98 -0.06 -2.03
C THR A 221 -19.75 0.26 -1.21
N ARG A 222 -19.63 1.49 -0.72
CA ARG A 222 -18.54 1.91 0.18
C ARG A 222 -18.45 1.01 1.42
N LYS A 223 -19.59 0.73 2.03
CA LYS A 223 -19.66 -0.15 3.21
C LYS A 223 -19.30 -1.59 2.88
N GLU A 224 -19.79 -2.11 1.76
CA GLU A 224 -19.41 -3.45 1.27
C GLU A 224 -17.89 -3.58 1.02
N ILE A 225 -17.26 -2.51 0.52
CA ILE A 225 -15.79 -2.45 0.34
C ILE A 225 -15.08 -2.42 1.72
N GLU A 226 -15.61 -1.70 2.71
CA GLU A 226 -15.04 -1.72 4.08
C GLU A 226 -15.10 -3.13 4.69
N ASP A 227 -16.24 -3.81 4.55
CA ASP A 227 -16.40 -5.19 5.02
C ASP A 227 -15.46 -6.15 4.28
N TYR A 228 -15.29 -5.98 2.97
CA TYR A 228 -14.32 -6.73 2.17
C TYR A 228 -12.87 -6.51 2.65
N ILE A 229 -12.48 -5.26 2.91
CA ILE A 229 -11.15 -4.93 3.44
C ILE A 229 -10.95 -5.59 4.80
N ASP A 230 -11.97 -5.59 5.64
CA ASP A 230 -11.91 -6.20 6.98
C ASP A 230 -11.59 -7.70 6.91
N ILE A 231 -12.32 -8.43 6.07
CA ILE A 231 -12.10 -9.88 5.82
C ILE A 231 -10.72 -10.14 5.21
N LYS A 232 -10.32 -9.31 4.22
CA LYS A 232 -9.00 -9.45 3.59
C LYS A 232 -7.85 -9.22 4.57
N MET A 233 -7.98 -8.26 5.45
CA MET A 233 -6.97 -7.96 6.47
C MET A 233 -6.80 -9.10 7.47
N ASP A 234 -7.85 -9.84 7.80
CA ASP A 234 -7.75 -11.06 8.64
C ASP A 234 -6.87 -12.13 8.00
N THR A 235 -6.94 -12.25 6.68
CA THR A 235 -6.18 -13.26 5.94
C THR A 235 -4.74 -12.84 5.67
N ILE A 236 -4.55 -11.58 5.25
CA ILE A 236 -3.26 -11.08 4.73
C ILE A 236 -2.35 -10.57 5.84
N ALA A 237 -2.91 -9.85 6.82
CA ALA A 237 -2.14 -9.13 7.82
C ALA A 237 -2.85 -9.07 9.19
N PRO A 238 -3.13 -10.23 9.83
CA PRO A 238 -3.90 -10.28 11.08
C PRO A 238 -3.20 -9.57 12.25
N ASN A 239 -1.88 -9.63 12.37
CA ASN A 239 -1.15 -8.89 13.41
C ASN A 239 -1.21 -7.38 13.20
N LEU A 240 -1.08 -6.92 11.96
CA LEU A 240 -1.21 -5.50 11.63
C LEU A 240 -2.65 -5.02 11.92
N LYS A 241 -3.68 -5.81 11.51
CA LYS A 241 -5.08 -5.52 11.81
C LYS A 241 -5.32 -5.37 13.32
N LEU A 242 -4.78 -6.29 14.12
CA LEU A 242 -4.91 -6.26 15.58
C LEU A 242 -4.39 -4.95 16.17
N ILE A 243 -3.26 -4.44 15.68
CA ILE A 243 -2.61 -3.24 16.22
C ILE A 243 -3.30 -1.95 15.79
N VAL A 244 -3.68 -1.82 14.51
CA VAL A 244 -4.13 -0.53 13.94
C VAL A 244 -5.54 -0.54 13.34
N GLY A 245 -6.19 -1.70 13.29
CA GLY A 245 -7.45 -1.89 12.60
C GLY A 245 -7.29 -2.05 11.08
N SER A 246 -8.36 -2.48 10.43
CA SER A 246 -8.36 -2.82 9.00
C SER A 246 -8.10 -1.62 8.09
N SER A 247 -8.82 -0.52 8.29
CA SER A 247 -8.74 0.66 7.43
C SER A 247 -7.36 1.31 7.48
N LEU A 248 -6.81 1.57 8.68
CA LEU A 248 -5.48 2.18 8.80
C LEU A 248 -4.39 1.20 8.35
N GLY A 249 -4.53 -0.10 8.64
CA GLY A 249 -3.62 -1.14 8.17
C GLY A 249 -3.56 -1.20 6.65
N ALA A 250 -4.72 -1.23 5.98
CA ALA A 250 -4.82 -1.22 4.52
C ALA A 250 -4.23 0.06 3.90
N LYS A 251 -4.45 1.25 4.52
CA LYS A 251 -3.84 2.52 4.10
C LYS A 251 -2.31 2.49 4.19
N LEU A 252 -1.75 1.87 5.23
CA LEU A 252 -0.30 1.71 5.36
C LEU A 252 0.27 0.78 4.28
N ILE A 253 -0.42 -0.34 4.00
CA ILE A 253 -0.04 -1.28 2.93
C ILE A 253 -0.10 -0.59 1.56
N SER A 254 -1.19 0.14 1.28
CA SER A 254 -1.37 0.89 0.04
C SER A 254 -0.26 1.94 -0.14
N HIS A 255 0.01 2.72 0.89
CA HIS A 255 1.02 3.77 0.82
C HIS A 255 2.45 3.23 0.65
N ALA A 256 2.74 2.05 1.18
CA ALA A 256 4.00 1.35 0.96
C ALA A 256 4.09 0.70 -0.44
N GLY A 257 2.95 0.45 -1.10
CA GLY A 257 2.86 -0.25 -2.37
C GLY A 257 2.87 -1.78 -2.24
N GLY A 258 2.60 -2.32 -1.05
CA GLY A 258 2.46 -3.74 -0.76
C GLY A 258 2.91 -4.13 0.65
N LEU A 259 2.40 -5.28 1.13
CA LEU A 259 2.68 -5.77 2.47
C LEU A 259 4.16 -6.15 2.66
N LYS A 260 4.74 -6.86 1.70
CA LYS A 260 6.17 -7.23 1.73
C LYS A 260 7.06 -5.99 1.80
N ARG A 261 6.73 -4.96 1.02
CA ARG A 261 7.48 -3.70 1.01
C ARG A 261 7.35 -2.95 2.33
N LEU A 262 6.16 -2.93 2.93
CA LEU A 262 5.94 -2.36 4.26
C LEU A 262 6.80 -3.05 5.32
N ALA A 263 6.96 -4.38 5.26
CA ALA A 263 7.79 -5.16 6.17
C ALA A 263 9.29 -4.80 6.12
N THR A 264 9.78 -4.30 4.98
CA THR A 264 11.18 -3.86 4.82
C THR A 264 11.44 -2.47 5.41
N TYR A 265 10.39 -1.68 5.64
CA TYR A 265 10.58 -0.32 6.13
C TYR A 265 11.01 -0.29 7.60
N PRO A 266 11.95 0.60 7.96
CA PRO A 266 12.26 0.87 9.36
C PRO A 266 11.08 1.57 10.03
N SER A 267 10.93 1.37 11.34
CA SER A 267 9.85 1.98 12.12
C SER A 267 9.82 3.52 12.06
N SER A 268 10.98 4.15 11.84
CA SER A 268 11.07 5.60 11.63
C SER A 268 10.37 6.06 10.34
N THR A 269 10.43 5.27 9.28
CA THR A 269 9.70 5.53 8.02
C THR A 269 8.21 5.32 8.23
N VAL A 270 7.81 4.22 8.88
CA VAL A 270 6.40 3.95 9.22
C VAL A 270 5.80 5.09 10.08
N GLN A 271 6.58 5.65 11.01
CA GLN A 271 6.13 6.75 11.86
C GLN A 271 5.68 7.99 11.10
N ILE A 272 6.34 8.31 9.99
CA ILE A 272 6.11 9.55 9.22
C ILE A 272 5.47 9.31 7.85
N MET A 273 5.14 8.07 7.52
CA MET A 273 4.48 7.69 6.29
C MET A 273 3.18 8.49 6.09
N GLY A 274 2.97 9.06 4.89
CA GLY A 274 1.88 9.99 4.60
C GLY A 274 2.15 11.44 5.01
N ALA A 275 3.34 11.75 5.56
CA ALA A 275 3.76 13.11 5.89
C ALA A 275 4.97 13.56 5.05
N GLU A 276 5.14 13.01 3.84
CA GLU A 276 6.30 13.24 2.96
C GLU A 276 6.47 14.73 2.62
N LYS A 277 5.38 15.42 2.30
CA LYS A 277 5.39 16.87 2.02
C LYS A 277 5.98 17.68 3.19
N ALA A 278 5.66 17.28 4.43
CA ALA A 278 6.18 17.93 5.63
C ALA A 278 7.65 17.56 5.88
N LEU A 279 8.03 16.30 5.60
CA LEU A 279 9.41 15.84 5.69
C LEU A 279 10.30 16.57 4.68
N PHE A 280 9.91 16.63 3.40
CA PHE A 280 10.65 17.36 2.37
C PHE A 280 10.78 18.85 2.68
N ARG A 281 9.74 19.46 3.24
CA ARG A 281 9.82 20.86 3.70
C ARG A 281 10.84 21.00 4.83
N HIS A 282 10.88 20.06 5.78
CA HIS A 282 11.89 20.03 6.83
C HIS A 282 13.32 19.98 6.25
N LEU A 283 13.55 19.06 5.31
CA LEU A 283 14.86 18.87 4.68
C LEU A 283 15.30 20.11 3.85
N LYS A 284 14.34 20.78 3.18
CA LYS A 284 14.62 21.92 2.29
C LYS A 284 14.74 23.26 3.03
N SER A 285 13.91 23.50 4.06
CA SER A 285 13.79 24.80 4.73
C SER A 285 14.22 24.81 6.20
N GLY A 286 14.72 23.66 6.73
CA GLY A 286 15.05 23.53 8.15
C GLY A 286 13.85 23.63 9.10
N ASP A 287 12.63 23.54 8.59
CA ASP A 287 11.41 23.45 9.39
C ASP A 287 11.46 22.23 10.32
N ARG A 288 10.59 22.18 11.33
CA ARG A 288 10.57 21.04 12.24
C ARG A 288 10.11 19.78 11.51
N PRO A 289 10.78 18.62 11.74
CA PRO A 289 10.36 17.36 11.16
C PRO A 289 8.94 16.98 11.61
N PRO A 290 8.18 16.28 10.78
CA PRO A 290 6.89 15.72 11.18
C PRO A 290 7.08 14.72 12.33
N LYS A 291 6.15 14.71 13.28
CA LYS A 291 6.19 13.77 14.40
C LYS A 291 5.50 12.44 14.08
N TYR A 292 4.55 12.46 13.17
CA TYR A 292 3.72 11.34 12.74
C TYR A 292 3.07 11.66 11.38
N GLY A 293 2.68 10.62 10.65
CA GLY A 293 1.93 10.70 9.41
C GLY A 293 0.56 10.02 9.54
N LEU A 294 0.27 9.00 8.69
CA LEU A 294 -0.99 8.25 8.67
C LEU A 294 -1.37 7.67 10.06
N ILE A 295 -0.38 7.21 10.83
CA ILE A 295 -0.58 6.65 12.16
C ILE A 295 -1.21 7.64 13.16
N TYR A 296 -1.33 8.94 12.81
CA TYR A 296 -2.09 9.90 13.62
C TYR A 296 -3.59 9.57 13.68
N GLN A 297 -4.11 8.84 12.70
CA GLN A 297 -5.51 8.40 12.69
C GLN A 297 -5.82 7.40 13.80
N HIS A 298 -4.79 6.71 14.34
CA HIS A 298 -4.97 5.75 15.42
C HIS A 298 -5.51 6.44 16.71
N PRO A 299 -6.56 5.88 17.35
CA PRO A 299 -7.22 6.50 18.51
C PRO A 299 -6.27 6.87 19.64
N GLN A 300 -5.32 5.99 19.99
CA GLN A 300 -4.34 6.22 21.07
C GLN A 300 -3.37 7.36 20.74
N VAL A 301 -3.05 7.62 19.49
CA VAL A 301 -2.19 8.74 19.09
C VAL A 301 -2.99 10.03 19.04
N ARG A 302 -4.19 9.98 18.44
CA ARG A 302 -5.07 11.16 18.29
C ARG A 302 -5.58 11.65 19.64
N GLY A 303 -6.01 10.74 20.52
CA GLY A 303 -6.56 11.04 21.86
C GLY A 303 -5.50 11.50 22.86
N ALA A 304 -4.24 11.08 22.69
CA ALA A 304 -3.16 11.41 23.61
C ALA A 304 -2.92 12.93 23.75
N LYS A 305 -2.39 13.31 24.93
CA LYS A 305 -1.95 14.68 25.19
C LYS A 305 -0.90 15.11 24.17
N TRP A 306 -1.03 16.31 23.62
CA TRP A 306 -0.23 16.80 22.48
C TRP A 306 1.30 16.69 22.65
N TRP A 307 1.81 16.67 23.88
CA TRP A 307 3.23 16.48 24.18
C TRP A 307 3.65 15.01 24.17
N ASN A 308 2.73 14.08 24.41
CA ASN A 308 2.97 12.64 24.41
C ASN A 308 2.75 12.00 23.04
N ARG A 309 1.95 12.59 22.14
CA ARG A 309 1.61 12.05 20.83
C ARG A 309 2.81 11.51 20.05
N GLY A 310 3.94 12.26 20.04
CA GLY A 310 5.14 11.84 19.34
C GLY A 310 5.85 10.63 19.96
N LYS A 311 5.72 10.42 21.27
CA LYS A 311 6.27 9.25 21.98
C LYS A 311 5.41 8.01 21.66
N ILE A 312 4.09 8.14 21.79
CA ILE A 312 3.13 7.07 21.49
C ILE A 312 3.20 6.69 20.00
N ALA A 313 3.26 7.66 19.09
CA ALA A 313 3.43 7.41 17.65
C ALA A 313 4.71 6.62 17.33
N ARG A 314 5.84 6.92 18.00
CA ARG A 314 7.09 6.17 17.81
C ARG A 314 6.96 4.73 18.30
N MET A 315 6.33 4.52 19.43
CA MET A 315 6.08 3.19 19.96
C MET A 315 5.13 2.40 19.05
N LEU A 316 4.02 3.01 18.61
CA LEU A 316 3.09 2.42 17.67
C LEU A 316 3.78 2.00 16.37
N ALA A 317 4.62 2.88 15.80
CA ALA A 317 5.39 2.56 14.60
C ALA A 317 6.32 1.36 14.78
N GLY A 318 6.91 1.20 15.98
CA GLY A 318 7.70 0.02 16.34
C GLY A 318 6.85 -1.25 16.36
N LYS A 319 5.66 -1.19 16.99
CA LYS A 319 4.72 -2.32 17.04
C LYS A 319 4.20 -2.69 15.64
N ILE A 320 3.85 -1.71 14.80
CA ILE A 320 3.46 -1.93 13.40
C ILE A 320 4.57 -2.66 12.64
N SER A 321 5.83 -2.19 12.74
CA SER A 321 6.95 -2.84 12.04
C SER A 321 7.15 -4.29 12.46
N LEU A 322 6.95 -4.62 13.74
CA LEU A 322 7.02 -5.99 14.24
C LEU A 322 5.83 -6.83 13.74
N ALA A 323 4.62 -6.29 13.82
CA ALA A 323 3.39 -6.95 13.37
C ALA A 323 3.48 -7.32 11.89
N VAL A 324 3.83 -6.37 11.02
CA VAL A 324 3.95 -6.60 9.57
C VAL A 324 5.03 -7.63 9.25
N ARG A 325 6.17 -7.63 9.97
CA ARG A 325 7.21 -8.64 9.78
C ARG A 325 6.75 -10.03 10.19
N ARG A 326 5.95 -10.13 11.25
CA ARG A 326 5.32 -11.41 11.62
C ARG A 326 4.36 -11.89 10.55
N ASP A 327 3.50 -11.02 10.03
CA ASP A 327 2.55 -11.36 8.97
C ASP A 327 3.24 -11.85 7.69
N VAL A 328 4.41 -11.28 7.34
CA VAL A 328 5.14 -11.63 6.11
C VAL A 328 6.06 -12.83 6.26
N PHE A 329 6.86 -12.86 7.33
CA PHE A 329 7.98 -13.80 7.43
C PHE A 329 7.70 -15.01 8.32
N THR A 330 7.10 -14.83 9.49
CA THR A 330 6.89 -15.92 10.45
C THR A 330 5.47 -16.48 10.40
N LYS A 331 4.50 -15.69 9.95
CA LYS A 331 3.07 -16.03 9.93
C LYS A 331 2.53 -16.47 11.31
N THR A 332 3.16 -16.02 12.38
CA THR A 332 2.72 -16.27 13.75
C THR A 332 1.82 -15.15 14.23
N PHE A 333 0.68 -15.48 14.83
CA PHE A 333 -0.23 -14.49 15.41
C PHE A 333 0.15 -14.21 16.87
N ASP A 334 0.18 -12.92 17.26
CA ASP A 334 0.52 -12.46 18.62
C ASP A 334 -0.65 -11.70 19.23
N GLU A 335 -1.50 -12.41 19.94
CA GLU A 335 -2.72 -11.87 20.55
C GLU A 335 -2.42 -10.77 21.59
N ASN A 336 -1.30 -10.86 22.30
CA ASN A 336 -0.98 -9.95 23.39
C ASN A 336 -0.36 -8.62 22.91
N SER A 337 -0.03 -8.51 21.62
CA SER A 337 0.71 -7.35 21.09
C SER A 337 -0.05 -6.04 21.23
N PHE A 338 -1.37 -6.07 21.15
CA PHE A 338 -2.23 -4.90 21.30
C PHE A 338 -2.35 -4.46 22.76
N GLU A 339 -2.56 -5.39 23.69
CA GLU A 339 -2.63 -5.09 25.13
C GLU A 339 -1.31 -4.51 25.63
N ASP A 340 -0.19 -5.10 25.25
CA ASP A 340 1.15 -4.58 25.50
C ASP A 340 1.33 -3.13 25.00
N PHE A 341 0.75 -2.83 23.83
CA PHE A 341 0.80 -1.48 23.28
C PHE A 341 -0.03 -0.50 24.14
N ILE A 342 -1.24 -0.88 24.54
CA ILE A 342 -2.14 -0.05 25.37
C ILE A 342 -1.49 0.23 26.72
N GLN A 343 -0.99 -0.79 27.42
CA GLN A 343 -0.33 -0.64 28.71
C GLN A 343 0.84 0.34 28.66
N LYS A 344 1.70 0.20 27.65
CA LYS A 344 2.84 1.10 27.44
C LYS A 344 2.42 2.52 27.06
N ALA A 345 1.29 2.69 26.35
CA ALA A 345 0.75 4.01 26.04
C ALA A 345 0.26 4.72 27.31
N GLU A 346 -0.42 4.00 28.20
CA GLU A 346 -0.83 4.51 29.51
C GLU A 346 0.36 4.86 30.42
N GLU A 347 1.40 4.01 30.45
CA GLU A 347 2.64 4.31 31.18
C GLU A 347 3.31 5.60 30.68
N ILE A 348 3.35 5.81 29.35
CA ILE A 348 3.87 7.06 28.77
C ILE A 348 3.06 8.25 29.27
N GLU A 349 1.73 8.15 29.38
CA GLU A 349 0.88 9.21 29.86
C GLU A 349 1.03 9.46 31.36
N LYS A 350 1.12 8.40 32.17
CA LYS A 350 1.38 8.47 33.61
C LYS A 350 2.74 9.08 33.95
N ASN A 351 3.78 8.66 33.22
CA ASN A 351 5.16 9.15 33.43
C ASN A 351 5.40 10.56 32.89
N ASN A 352 4.49 11.07 32.03
CA ASN A 352 4.61 12.40 31.44
C ASN A 352 3.30 13.20 31.57
N PRO A 353 2.84 13.49 32.80
CA PRO A 353 1.56 14.16 33.03
C PRO A 353 1.56 15.62 32.54
N PHE A 354 2.76 16.25 32.48
CA PHE A 354 2.94 17.64 32.10
C PHE A 354 3.93 17.80 30.93
N PRO A 355 3.79 18.85 30.10
CA PRO A 355 4.74 19.14 29.05
C PRO A 355 6.10 19.55 29.65
N THR A 356 7.19 19.06 29.06
CA THR A 356 8.54 19.42 29.48
C THR A 356 8.78 20.93 29.36
N LYS A 357 9.63 21.50 30.24
CA LYS A 357 9.95 22.96 30.25
C LYS A 357 10.35 23.49 28.87
N THR A 358 11.09 22.71 28.09
CA THR A 358 11.49 23.05 26.70
C THR A 358 10.30 23.16 25.74
N THR A 359 9.26 22.36 25.97
CA THR A 359 8.04 22.36 25.13
C THR A 359 7.14 23.55 25.47
N LYS A 360 7.10 23.97 26.75
CA LYS A 360 6.44 25.20 27.19
C LYS A 360 7.08 26.45 26.58
N LYS A 361 8.41 26.62 26.71
CA LYS A 361 9.15 27.77 26.12
C LYS A 361 8.91 27.88 24.61
N ARG A 362 8.95 26.75 23.87
CA ARG A 362 8.71 26.72 22.41
C ARG A 362 7.30 27.10 22.00
N LYS A 363 6.29 26.85 22.85
CA LYS A 363 4.89 27.23 22.57
C LYS A 363 4.66 28.72 22.82
N GLU A 364 5.29 29.27 23.87
CA GLU A 364 5.25 30.71 24.17
C GLU A 364 5.96 31.55 23.10
N GLU A 365 7.11 31.10 22.59
CA GLU A 365 7.83 31.75 21.49
C GLU A 365 7.03 31.76 20.19
N LYS A 366 6.33 30.63 19.87
CA LYS A 366 5.42 30.58 18.70
C LYS A 366 4.20 31.50 18.87
N GLY A 367 3.66 31.62 20.07
CA GLY A 367 2.59 32.54 20.40
C GLY A 367 3.02 33.99 20.20
N LYS A 368 4.22 34.36 20.67
CA LYS A 368 4.81 35.69 20.48
C LYS A 368 5.12 36.00 19.02
N SER A 369 5.60 35.04 18.23
CA SER A 369 5.88 35.20 16.80
C SER A 369 4.60 35.38 15.97
N LYS A 370 3.53 34.61 16.25
CA LYS A 370 2.24 34.76 15.59
C LYS A 370 1.58 36.13 15.90
N ASN A 371 1.68 36.61 17.16
CA ASN A 371 1.17 37.92 17.54
C ASN A 371 1.97 39.08 16.90
N LYS A 372 3.31 38.94 16.76
CA LYS A 372 4.11 39.91 16.00
C LYS A 372 3.71 39.98 14.51
N LYS A 373 3.50 38.82 13.85
CA LYS A 373 3.02 38.78 12.44
C LYS A 373 1.61 39.33 12.27
N ARG A 374 0.69 39.10 13.22
CA ARG A 374 -0.65 39.69 13.20
C ARG A 374 -0.63 41.21 13.41
N LYS A 375 0.21 41.73 14.33
CA LYS A 375 0.40 43.17 14.53
C LYS A 375 1.06 43.86 13.33
N GLY A 376 2.04 43.17 12.67
CA GLY A 376 2.67 43.68 11.45
C GLY A 376 1.72 43.75 10.25
N LYS A 377 0.82 42.75 10.07
CA LYS A 377 -0.22 42.80 9.03
C LYS A 377 -1.29 43.86 9.27
N LYS A 378 -1.68 44.14 10.56
CA LYS A 378 -2.61 45.20 10.89
C LYS A 378 -2.02 46.61 10.69
N ARG A 379 -0.70 46.79 10.89
CA ARG A 379 -0.02 48.06 10.60
C ARG A 379 0.12 48.36 9.09
N LYS A 380 0.34 47.30 8.25
CA LYS A 380 0.38 47.45 6.78
C LYS A 380 -0.98 47.68 6.13
N LYS A 381 -2.10 47.37 6.80
CA LYS A 381 -3.46 47.69 6.31
C LYS A 381 -3.98 49.05 6.75
N ARG A 382 -3.23 49.78 7.59
CA ARG A 382 -3.58 51.14 8.07
C ARG A 382 -2.67 52.22 7.50
N ARG A 383 -1.81 51.87 6.57
CA ARG A 383 -1.10 52.79 5.67
C ARG A 383 -1.60 52.53 4.24
#